data_f5e303d7625489726930fd7c1b0be078
#
_entry.id   f5e303d7625489726930fd7c1b0be078
#
_cell.length_a   1.000
_cell.length_b   1.000
_cell.length_c   1.000
_cell.angle_alpha   90.00
_cell.angle_beta   90.00
_cell.angle_gamma   90.00
#
_symmetry.space_group_name_H-M   'P 1'
#
loop_
_entity.id
_entity.type
_entity.pdbx_description
1 polymer ?
#
loop_
_entity_poly.entity_id
_entity_poly.type
_entity_poly.pdbx_seq_one_letter_code
_entity_poly.pdbx_strand_id
1 'polypeptide(L)'
;MVNIKIRNFYYLIAGVLAILFAVTHAWNGQSVVLPKLDIQAISVDIRTIFTYVWHIITAENLVFGITFIFMSLRTERSKIQFVAWLIVAVLIVRLMVIISVTALLDMSGLTDTLVDSIAIVIYIVLIILGTRMKNRNTMVSNHINKVSEPSKDG
;
A
#
# COMPACT_ATOMS: atom_id res chain seq x y z
N MET A 1 -14.42 -13.44 24.19
CA MET A 1 -13.19 -12.84 23.60
C MET A 1 -13.12 -13.23 22.13
N VAL A 2 -13.09 -12.27 21.22
CA VAL A 2 -12.94 -12.55 19.78
C VAL A 2 -11.48 -12.92 19.52
N ASN A 3 -11.23 -14.15 19.09
CA ASN A 3 -9.88 -14.63 18.80
C ASN A 3 -9.44 -14.03 17.43
N ILE A 4 -8.77 -12.87 17.45
CA ILE A 4 -8.29 -12.20 16.24
C ILE A 4 -7.06 -12.96 15.75
N LYS A 5 -7.21 -13.72 14.65
CA LYS A 5 -6.13 -14.49 14.04
C LYS A 5 -5.62 -13.78 12.77
N ILE A 6 -4.36 -13.35 12.77
CA ILE A 6 -3.70 -12.83 11.59
C ILE A 6 -3.53 -13.96 10.59
N ARG A 7 -4.03 -13.77 9.37
CA ARG A 7 -4.01 -14.76 8.29
C ARG A 7 -2.97 -14.45 7.22
N ASN A 8 -2.67 -13.16 7.01
CA ASN A 8 -1.67 -12.72 6.05
C ASN A 8 -0.78 -11.65 6.70
N PHE A 9 0.43 -12.07 7.07
CA PHE A 9 1.39 -11.20 7.73
C PHE A 9 1.93 -10.10 6.82
N TYR A 10 2.06 -10.36 5.50
CA TYR A 10 2.50 -9.33 4.56
C TYR A 10 1.50 -8.19 4.45
N TYR A 11 0.19 -8.49 4.45
CA TYR A 11 -0.83 -7.43 4.46
C TYR A 11 -0.84 -6.66 5.78
N LEU A 12 -0.57 -7.32 6.90
CA LEU A 12 -0.43 -6.61 8.17
C LEU A 12 0.73 -5.61 8.12
N ILE A 13 1.90 -6.05 7.66
CA ILE A 13 3.07 -5.17 7.51
C ILE A 13 2.75 -4.04 6.52
N ALA A 14 2.18 -4.35 5.37
CA ALA A 14 1.79 -3.35 4.38
C ALA A 14 0.82 -2.32 4.99
N GLY A 15 -0.15 -2.76 5.79
CA GLY A 15 -1.09 -1.87 6.47
C GLY A 15 -0.41 -0.93 7.47
N VAL A 16 0.49 -1.45 8.30
CA VAL A 16 1.26 -0.65 9.26
C VAL A 16 2.16 0.35 8.55
N LEU A 17 2.86 -0.07 7.49
CA LEU A 17 3.71 0.82 6.70
C LEU A 17 2.92 1.94 6.03
N ALA A 18 1.73 1.66 5.49
CA ALA A 18 0.90 2.70 4.89
C ALA A 18 0.43 3.74 5.91
N ILE A 19 0.10 3.32 7.14
CA ILE A 19 -0.23 4.26 8.22
C ILE A 19 1.00 5.09 8.59
N LEU A 20 2.18 4.49 8.69
CA LEU A 20 3.41 5.23 8.95
C LEU A 20 3.70 6.23 7.84
N PHE A 21 3.51 5.85 6.57
CA PHE A 21 3.64 6.79 5.44
C PHE A 21 2.62 7.92 5.53
N ALA A 22 1.38 7.66 5.93
CA ALA A 22 0.39 8.71 6.13
C ALA A 22 0.84 9.72 7.21
N VAL A 23 1.30 9.22 8.35
CA VAL A 23 1.77 10.06 9.47
C VAL A 23 3.01 10.87 9.09
N THR A 24 4.02 10.23 8.51
CA THR A 24 5.26 10.91 8.10
C THR A 24 5.02 11.90 6.97
N HIS A 25 4.14 11.58 6.02
CA HIS A 25 3.77 12.48 4.93
C HIS A 25 3.03 13.72 5.46
N ALA A 26 2.06 13.54 6.37
CA ALA A 26 1.37 14.66 7.01
C ALA A 26 2.35 15.55 7.79
N TRP A 27 3.22 14.94 8.58
CA TRP A 27 4.22 15.65 9.36
C TRP A 27 5.18 16.45 8.47
N ASN A 28 5.74 15.81 7.44
CA ASN A 28 6.65 16.47 6.49
C ASN A 28 5.96 17.63 5.76
N GLY A 29 4.71 17.42 5.35
CA GLY A 29 3.91 18.49 4.74
C GLY A 29 3.78 19.72 5.62
N GLN A 30 3.34 19.53 6.86
CA GLN A 30 3.07 20.63 7.77
C GLN A 30 4.35 21.32 8.29
N SER A 31 5.42 20.56 8.50
CA SER A 31 6.63 21.12 9.12
C SER A 31 7.69 21.61 8.13
N VAL A 32 7.69 21.10 6.89
CA VAL A 32 8.77 21.38 5.93
C VAL A 32 8.26 21.94 4.61
N VAL A 33 7.24 21.32 3.98
CA VAL A 33 6.87 21.66 2.59
C VAL A 33 5.93 22.87 2.55
N LEU A 34 4.82 22.83 3.27
CA LEU A 34 3.81 23.89 3.23
C LEU A 34 4.31 25.25 3.75
N PRO A 35 5.15 25.33 4.81
CA PRO A 35 5.73 26.61 5.22
C PRO A 35 6.64 27.26 4.17
N LYS A 36 7.30 26.47 3.31
CA LYS A 36 8.12 27.02 2.21
C LYS A 36 7.27 27.72 1.15
N LEU A 37 6.05 27.29 0.94
CA LEU A 37 5.12 27.92 0.01
C LEU A 37 4.68 29.32 0.49
N ASP A 38 4.66 29.56 1.81
CA ASP A 38 4.36 30.88 2.39
C ASP A 38 5.47 31.91 2.11
N ILE A 39 6.73 31.45 2.09
CA ILE A 39 7.91 32.31 1.92
C ILE A 39 8.07 32.74 0.45
N GLN A 40 7.61 31.96 -0.51
CA GLN A 40 7.84 32.18 -1.94
C GLN A 40 6.84 33.11 -2.63
N ALA A 41 6.03 33.85 -1.88
CA ALA A 41 5.02 34.77 -2.43
C ALA A 41 4.03 34.13 -3.43
N ILE A 42 3.74 32.83 -3.25
CA ILE A 42 2.79 32.10 -4.07
C ILE A 42 1.37 32.56 -3.73
N SER A 43 0.51 32.68 -4.75
CA SER A 43 -0.89 33.09 -4.52
C SER A 43 -1.63 32.16 -3.55
N VAL A 44 -2.56 32.70 -2.79
CA VAL A 44 -3.37 31.95 -1.81
C VAL A 44 -4.07 30.76 -2.47
N ASP A 45 -4.56 30.93 -3.70
CA ASP A 45 -5.25 29.87 -4.43
C ASP A 45 -4.34 28.67 -4.74
N ILE A 46 -3.13 28.94 -5.23
CA ILE A 46 -2.14 27.87 -5.51
C ILE A 46 -1.73 27.17 -4.23
N ARG A 47 -1.49 27.90 -3.16
CA ARG A 47 -1.17 27.32 -1.85
C ARG A 47 -2.30 26.44 -1.32
N THR A 48 -3.55 26.87 -1.45
CA THR A 48 -4.72 26.09 -1.04
C THR A 48 -4.80 24.79 -1.83
N ILE A 49 -4.59 24.84 -3.16
CA ILE A 49 -4.56 23.66 -4.01
C ILE A 49 -3.46 22.69 -3.55
N PHE A 50 -2.24 23.18 -3.34
CA PHE A 50 -1.13 22.34 -2.86
C PHE A 50 -1.43 21.70 -1.52
N THR A 51 -2.01 22.44 -0.59
CA THR A 51 -2.37 21.94 0.75
C THR A 51 -3.37 20.80 0.68
N TYR A 52 -4.48 20.96 -0.04
CA TYR A 52 -5.46 19.87 -0.10
C TYR A 52 -4.96 18.66 -0.92
N VAL A 53 -4.19 18.86 -1.98
CA VAL A 53 -3.57 17.75 -2.73
C VAL A 53 -2.63 16.96 -1.83
N TRP A 54 -1.81 17.64 -1.01
CA TRP A 54 -0.94 17.00 -0.03
C TRP A 54 -1.72 16.13 0.97
N HIS A 55 -2.81 16.67 1.49
CA HIS A 55 -3.64 15.92 2.45
C HIS A 55 -4.45 14.80 1.80
N ILE A 56 -4.82 14.89 0.52
CA ILE A 56 -5.43 13.79 -0.22
C ILE A 56 -4.49 12.58 -0.25
N ILE A 57 -3.20 12.78 -0.54
CA ILE A 57 -2.20 11.70 -0.52
C ILE A 57 -2.05 11.08 0.87
N THR A 58 -2.08 11.91 1.92
CA THR A 58 -2.07 11.44 3.31
C THR A 58 -3.28 10.56 3.61
N ALA A 59 -4.48 11.03 3.27
CA ALA A 59 -5.73 10.30 3.48
C ALA A 59 -5.78 8.99 2.70
N GLU A 60 -5.31 8.98 1.45
CA GLU A 60 -5.21 7.79 0.62
C GLU A 60 -4.30 6.73 1.25
N ASN A 61 -3.12 7.09 1.73
CA ASN A 61 -2.23 6.18 2.44
C ASN A 61 -2.87 5.62 3.72
N LEU A 62 -3.62 6.44 4.46
CA LEU A 62 -4.35 5.99 5.65
C LEU A 62 -5.45 4.98 5.28
N VAL A 63 -6.22 5.24 4.23
CA VAL A 63 -7.25 4.31 3.72
C VAL A 63 -6.63 2.99 3.29
N PHE A 64 -5.50 3.01 2.57
CA PHE A 64 -4.77 1.80 2.19
C PHE A 64 -4.30 1.03 3.43
N GLY A 65 -3.76 1.74 4.43
CA GLY A 65 -3.31 1.12 5.67
C GLY A 65 -4.41 0.38 6.40
N ILE A 66 -5.55 1.03 6.62
CA ILE A 66 -6.73 0.45 7.26
C ILE A 66 -7.23 -0.75 6.43
N THR A 67 -7.31 -0.60 5.11
CA THR A 67 -7.76 -1.67 4.21
C THR A 67 -6.87 -2.90 4.32
N PHE A 68 -5.54 -2.77 4.30
CA PHE A 68 -4.62 -3.90 4.44
C PHE A 68 -4.68 -4.56 5.81
N ILE A 69 -4.87 -3.80 6.89
CA ILE A 69 -5.08 -4.36 8.24
C ILE A 69 -6.34 -5.24 8.22
N PHE A 70 -7.47 -4.74 7.69
CA PHE A 70 -8.69 -5.55 7.56
C PHE A 70 -8.47 -6.80 6.68
N MET A 71 -7.79 -6.65 5.55
CA MET A 71 -7.48 -7.76 4.64
C MET A 71 -6.60 -8.82 5.30
N SER A 72 -5.70 -8.43 6.22
CA SER A 72 -4.83 -9.35 6.95
C SER A 72 -5.60 -10.34 7.84
N LEU A 73 -6.82 -9.99 8.23
CA LEU A 73 -7.69 -10.76 9.12
C LEU A 73 -8.74 -11.61 8.37
N ARG A 74 -8.99 -11.31 7.09
CA ARG A 74 -10.08 -11.93 6.31
C ARG A 74 -9.63 -13.20 5.58
N THR A 75 -10.63 -14.03 5.21
CA THR A 75 -10.42 -15.31 4.50
C THR A 75 -10.78 -15.28 3.03
N GLU A 76 -11.61 -14.36 2.59
CA GLU A 76 -12.18 -14.31 1.24
C GLU A 76 -11.10 -13.91 0.20
N ARG A 77 -10.30 -14.88 -0.20
CA ARG A 77 -9.09 -14.68 -0.99
C ARG A 77 -9.32 -13.93 -2.30
N SER A 78 -10.37 -14.26 -3.04
CA SER A 78 -10.63 -13.66 -4.36
C SER A 78 -10.87 -12.15 -4.25
N LYS A 79 -11.75 -11.72 -3.32
CA LYS A 79 -12.04 -10.31 -3.11
C LYS A 79 -10.81 -9.55 -2.60
N ILE A 80 -10.06 -10.17 -1.66
CA ILE A 80 -8.85 -9.60 -1.09
C ILE A 80 -7.79 -9.39 -2.17
N GLN A 81 -7.58 -10.36 -3.05
CA GLN A 81 -6.63 -10.24 -4.15
C GLN A 81 -7.02 -9.14 -5.14
N PHE A 82 -8.30 -9.03 -5.47
CA PHE A 82 -8.78 -7.97 -6.36
C PHE A 82 -8.49 -6.58 -5.78
N VAL A 83 -8.82 -6.35 -4.51
CA VAL A 83 -8.53 -5.07 -3.83
C VAL A 83 -7.02 -4.80 -3.77
N ALA A 84 -6.21 -5.82 -3.45
CA ALA A 84 -4.76 -5.67 -3.42
C ALA A 84 -4.19 -5.26 -4.78
N TRP A 85 -4.64 -5.89 -5.87
CA TRP A 85 -4.21 -5.53 -7.22
C TRP A 85 -4.67 -4.14 -7.65
N LEU A 86 -5.87 -3.70 -7.22
CA LEU A 86 -6.33 -2.34 -7.46
C LEU A 86 -5.42 -1.31 -6.79
N ILE A 87 -5.05 -1.54 -5.53
CA ILE A 87 -4.12 -0.67 -4.81
C ILE A 87 -2.74 -0.67 -5.48
N VAL A 88 -2.22 -1.83 -5.90
CA VAL A 88 -0.96 -1.92 -6.66
C VAL A 88 -1.02 -1.10 -7.94
N ALA A 89 -2.12 -1.17 -8.69
CA ALA A 89 -2.30 -0.36 -9.91
C ALA A 89 -2.25 1.14 -9.60
N VAL A 90 -2.94 1.61 -8.55
CA VAL A 90 -2.88 3.01 -8.12
C VAL A 90 -1.46 3.44 -7.74
N LEU A 91 -0.72 2.61 -7.02
CA LEU A 91 0.67 2.89 -6.63
C LEU A 91 1.61 2.94 -7.83
N ILE A 92 1.43 2.06 -8.82
CA ILE A 92 2.20 2.09 -10.08
C ILE A 92 1.93 3.39 -10.83
N VAL A 93 0.65 3.78 -10.99
CA VAL A 93 0.28 5.03 -11.66
C VAL A 93 0.88 6.23 -10.91
N ARG A 94 0.80 6.25 -9.57
CA ARG A 94 1.43 7.29 -8.76
C ARG A 94 2.94 7.38 -9.01
N LEU A 95 3.64 6.26 -9.01
CA LEU A 95 5.09 6.20 -9.27
C LEU A 95 5.42 6.73 -10.68
N MET A 96 4.65 6.31 -11.69
CA MET A 96 4.83 6.81 -13.06
C MET A 96 4.62 8.32 -13.16
N VAL A 97 3.61 8.87 -12.49
CA VAL A 97 3.36 10.32 -12.47
C VAL A 97 4.51 11.06 -11.80
N ILE A 98 4.98 10.60 -10.64
CA ILE A 98 6.11 11.22 -9.92
C ILE A 98 7.33 11.28 -10.84
N ILE A 99 7.74 10.14 -11.40
CA ILE A 99 8.93 10.05 -12.23
C ILE A 99 8.78 10.91 -13.50
N SER A 100 7.64 10.82 -14.19
CA SER A 100 7.43 11.54 -15.45
C SER A 100 7.40 13.04 -15.25
N VAL A 101 6.66 13.53 -14.24
CA VAL A 101 6.55 14.96 -13.96
C VAL A 101 7.91 15.52 -13.52
N THR A 102 8.63 14.82 -12.64
CA THR A 102 9.95 15.26 -12.19
C THR A 102 10.93 15.28 -13.36
N ALA A 103 10.94 14.25 -14.19
CA ALA A 103 11.86 14.20 -15.35
C ALA A 103 11.58 15.31 -16.39
N LEU A 104 10.30 15.72 -16.53
CA LEU A 104 9.91 16.75 -17.50
C LEU A 104 10.16 18.18 -16.98
N LEU A 105 9.98 18.41 -15.68
CA LEU A 105 10.03 19.75 -15.09
C LEU A 105 11.36 20.06 -14.41
N ASP A 106 11.98 19.07 -13.78
CA ASP A 106 13.22 19.20 -13.03
C ASP A 106 14.01 17.89 -13.03
N MET A 107 14.86 17.69 -14.04
CA MET A 107 15.68 16.49 -14.16
C MET A 107 16.62 16.29 -12.96
N SER A 108 17.08 17.38 -12.33
CA SER A 108 17.94 17.32 -11.14
C SER A 108 17.19 16.83 -9.91
N GLY A 109 15.90 17.11 -9.82
CA GLY A 109 15.01 16.66 -8.74
C GLY A 109 14.74 15.15 -8.74
N LEU A 110 15.14 14.40 -9.78
CA LEU A 110 15.01 12.95 -9.79
C LEU A 110 15.76 12.29 -8.62
N THR A 111 16.91 12.83 -8.22
CA THR A 111 17.64 12.33 -7.05
C THR A 111 16.88 12.52 -5.75
N ASP A 112 16.14 13.59 -5.62
CA ASP A 112 15.36 13.91 -4.42
C ASP A 112 14.13 13.00 -4.29
N THR A 113 13.60 12.52 -5.42
CA THR A 113 12.46 11.60 -5.45
C THR A 113 12.84 10.11 -5.33
N LEU A 114 14.14 9.78 -5.32
CA LEU A 114 14.62 8.38 -5.28
C LEU A 114 14.15 7.65 -4.02
N VAL A 115 14.24 8.28 -2.85
CA VAL A 115 13.88 7.65 -1.57
C VAL A 115 12.39 7.29 -1.56
N ASP A 116 11.53 8.21 -1.98
CA ASP A 116 10.10 7.99 -2.05
C ASP A 116 9.75 6.93 -3.11
N SER A 117 10.41 6.96 -4.26
CA SER A 117 10.23 5.98 -5.32
C SER A 117 10.60 4.57 -4.87
N ILE A 118 11.73 4.40 -4.19
CA ILE A 118 12.17 3.11 -3.62
C ILE A 118 11.18 2.63 -2.57
N ALA A 119 10.69 3.52 -1.70
CA ALA A 119 9.70 3.18 -0.68
C ALA A 119 8.40 2.66 -1.31
N ILE A 120 7.90 3.30 -2.39
CA ILE A 120 6.74 2.84 -3.14
C ILE A 120 6.98 1.46 -3.76
N VAL A 121 8.15 1.23 -4.36
CA VAL A 121 8.50 -0.07 -4.96
C VAL A 121 8.53 -1.17 -3.90
N ILE A 122 9.19 -0.94 -2.76
CA ILE A 122 9.21 -1.90 -1.64
C ILE A 122 7.79 -2.20 -1.16
N TYR A 123 6.95 -1.17 -1.05
CA TYR A 123 5.57 -1.33 -0.64
C TYR A 123 4.76 -2.17 -1.63
N ILE A 124 4.90 -1.94 -2.94
CA ILE A 124 4.29 -2.76 -4.01
C ILE A 124 4.75 -4.22 -3.89
N VAL A 125 6.04 -4.47 -3.71
CA VAL A 125 6.60 -5.83 -3.56
C VAL A 125 5.97 -6.54 -2.36
N LEU A 126 5.84 -5.89 -1.21
CA LEU A 126 5.20 -6.46 -0.02
C LEU A 126 3.74 -6.85 -0.30
N ILE A 127 2.98 -6.01 -1.00
CA ILE A 127 1.60 -6.32 -1.37
C ILE A 127 1.54 -7.54 -2.29
N ILE A 128 2.41 -7.60 -3.32
CA ILE A 128 2.47 -8.73 -4.25
C ILE A 128 2.83 -10.02 -3.52
N LEU A 129 3.78 -9.99 -2.59
CA LEU A 129 4.10 -11.15 -1.75
C LEU A 129 2.88 -11.62 -0.94
N GLY A 130 2.11 -10.66 -0.41
CA GLY A 130 0.85 -10.93 0.28
C GLY A 130 -0.19 -11.63 -0.62
N THR A 131 -0.29 -11.27 -1.90
CA THR A 131 -1.21 -11.92 -2.85
C THR A 131 -0.81 -13.36 -3.16
N ARG A 132 0.49 -13.68 -3.11
CA ARG A 132 1.02 -14.99 -3.44
C ARG A 132 0.98 -16.00 -2.29
N MET A 133 0.75 -15.57 -1.06
CA MET A 133 0.67 -16.46 0.10
C MET A 133 -0.42 -17.52 -0.08
N LYS A 134 0.00 -18.78 -0.22
CA LYS A 134 -0.88 -19.94 -0.32
C LYS A 134 -1.33 -20.37 1.08
N ASN A 135 -2.64 -20.55 1.29
CA ASN A 135 -3.16 -20.98 2.58
C ASN A 135 -2.69 -22.42 2.84
N ARG A 136 -1.76 -22.64 3.77
CA ARG A 136 -1.21 -23.96 4.13
C ARG A 136 -2.30 -24.99 4.54
N ASN A 137 -3.44 -24.51 5.02
CA ASN A 137 -4.52 -25.36 5.51
C ASN A 137 -5.25 -26.13 4.38
N THR A 138 -5.24 -25.64 3.13
CA THR A 138 -5.89 -26.34 2.01
C THR A 138 -5.07 -27.56 1.56
N MET A 139 -3.76 -27.55 1.72
CA MET A 139 -2.93 -28.71 1.36
C MET A 139 -3.07 -29.84 2.36
N VAL A 140 -3.17 -29.57 3.65
CA VAL A 140 -3.35 -30.60 4.69
C VAL A 140 -4.73 -31.25 4.57
N SER A 141 -5.79 -30.48 4.30
CA SER A 141 -7.14 -31.00 4.09
C SER A 141 -7.21 -31.89 2.84
N ASN A 142 -6.58 -31.50 1.73
CA ASN A 142 -6.57 -32.31 0.51
C ASN A 142 -5.72 -33.59 0.66
N HIS A 143 -4.69 -33.57 1.50
CA HIS A 143 -3.89 -34.77 1.77
C HIS A 143 -4.65 -35.78 2.65
N ILE A 144 -5.37 -35.29 3.66
CA ILE A 144 -6.20 -36.12 4.52
C ILE A 144 -7.35 -36.75 3.74
N ASN A 145 -8.04 -36.00 2.88
CA ASN A 145 -9.13 -36.53 2.05
C ASN A 145 -8.64 -37.57 1.03
N LYS A 146 -7.40 -37.43 0.54
CA LYS A 146 -6.83 -38.40 -0.42
C LYS A 146 -6.36 -39.70 0.23
N VAL A 147 -6.04 -39.67 1.54
CA VAL A 147 -5.64 -40.86 2.32
C VAL A 147 -6.88 -41.60 2.88
N SER A 148 -8.03 -40.91 3.01
CA SER A 148 -9.26 -41.48 3.55
C SER A 148 -10.21 -42.09 2.48
N GLU A 149 -9.89 -42.01 1.17
CA GLU A 149 -10.64 -42.70 0.15
C GLU A 149 -10.24 -44.20 0.14
N PRO A 150 -11.14 -45.14 0.53
CA PRO A 150 -10.84 -46.54 0.47
C PRO A 150 -10.68 -46.95 -1.00
N SER A 151 -9.58 -47.68 -1.29
CA SER A 151 -9.34 -48.31 -2.60
C SER A 151 -10.59 -49.07 -3.05
N LYS A 152 -11.17 -48.65 -4.17
CA LYS A 152 -12.32 -49.29 -4.80
C LYS A 152 -11.85 -50.40 -5.75
N ASP A 153 -10.79 -51.09 -5.39
CA ASP A 153 -10.31 -52.27 -6.12
C ASP A 153 -10.70 -53.53 -5.35
N GLY A 154 -11.90 -54.05 -5.65
CA GLY A 154 -12.42 -55.33 -5.20
C GLY A 154 -13.40 -55.87 -6.20
#